data_5335b8cb519805a5eb23e7934cdeae81
#
_entry.id   5335b8cb519805a5eb23e7934cdeae81
#
_cell.length_a   1.000
_cell.length_b   1.000
_cell.length_c   1.000
_cell.angle_alpha   90.00
_cell.angle_beta   90.00
_cell.angle_gamma   90.00
#
_symmetry.space_group_name_H-M   'P 1'
#
loop_
_entity.id
_entity.type
_entity.pdbx_description
1 polymer ?
#
loop_
_entity_poly.entity_id
_entity_poly.type
_entity_poly.pdbx_seq_one_letter_code
_entity_poly.pdbx_strand_id
1 'polypeptide(L)'
;MYNVLKMINSKEYSPWFRCLPILIVFLINIFLLAENFPVSDGIRYWDTASDILDGFQKKSILESYLLLNGPFYPLILAFLKGIGFSVKASIYLNAFFLYVGFTFFYKTLYQYISFKKSLLATYILVFIDPFLFYWTAKLYSEPLTILLVCVLIFYLNSFFKSNSKKYLLLSAFIFCLMALTRVIFAYVALSIVILGLAGWFIFKSSLFNKLLKFSSLSLLFCIPYLIFTYSVTKKVFYFSGNGGLLLYWTSSPYPSDMGEWHTLPINHDHFAARYSKFSGLDSLYLRKVNDVIINQINSNHKDFAESLKDKDILEYDQALKDKAILNIISYPISFIKNWILNTGRLLVGIPHAIYNKPPFSPHFNLINTIKSSFLLFLLIVSLFLSLRNKWIETQLLTSTILILIIYLGGQSLLAVQSQRFLLPVYPLIIFIISVSLHNNLILKSNKK
;
A
#
# COMPACT_ATOMS: atom_id res chain seq x y z
N MET A 1 -23.64 -20.07 19.12
CA MET A 1 -23.58 -18.94 18.21
C MET A 1 -24.33 -17.71 18.75
N TYR A 2 -25.62 -17.80 19.12
CA TYR A 2 -26.42 -16.68 19.64
C TYR A 2 -25.80 -15.97 20.87
N ASN A 3 -25.32 -16.72 21.88
CA ASN A 3 -24.67 -16.13 23.04
C ASN A 3 -23.36 -15.40 22.72
N VAL A 4 -22.58 -15.88 21.77
CA VAL A 4 -21.35 -15.21 21.30
C VAL A 4 -21.68 -13.89 20.62
N LEU A 5 -22.73 -13.86 19.78
CA LEU A 5 -23.21 -12.62 19.14
C LEU A 5 -23.73 -11.60 20.16
N LYS A 6 -24.43 -12.07 21.22
CA LYS A 6 -24.89 -11.21 22.32
C LYS A 6 -23.71 -10.64 23.11
N MET A 7 -22.66 -11.43 23.35
CA MET A 7 -21.43 -10.97 23.99
C MET A 7 -20.70 -9.91 23.17
N ILE A 8 -20.50 -10.14 21.87
CA ILE A 8 -19.84 -9.18 20.98
C ILE A 8 -20.57 -7.83 20.94
N ASN A 9 -21.90 -7.83 21.08
CA ASN A 9 -22.75 -6.64 21.01
C ASN A 9 -22.91 -5.90 22.36
N SER A 10 -22.45 -6.44 23.48
CA SER A 10 -22.56 -5.77 24.78
C SER A 10 -21.49 -4.69 24.93
N LYS A 11 -21.84 -3.53 25.55
CA LYS A 11 -20.88 -2.44 25.84
C LYS A 11 -19.79 -2.84 26.85
N GLU A 12 -19.99 -3.93 27.58
CA GLU A 12 -19.15 -4.41 28.68
C GLU A 12 -17.84 -5.06 28.21
N TYR A 13 -17.81 -5.57 26.96
CA TYR A 13 -16.62 -6.28 26.47
C TYR A 13 -15.56 -5.35 25.88
N SER A 14 -14.29 -5.70 26.13
CA SER A 14 -13.17 -4.95 25.62
C SER A 14 -13.13 -4.96 24.07
N PRO A 15 -12.58 -3.92 23.42
CA PRO A 15 -12.39 -3.88 21.98
C PRO A 15 -11.66 -5.08 21.40
N TRP A 16 -10.70 -5.61 22.13
CA TRP A 16 -9.92 -6.79 21.75
C TRP A 16 -10.82 -8.03 21.61
N PHE A 17 -11.70 -8.26 22.54
CA PHE A 17 -12.63 -9.39 22.49
C PHE A 17 -13.60 -9.28 21.30
N ARG A 18 -14.09 -8.07 21.00
CA ARG A 18 -15.01 -7.83 19.88
C ARG A 18 -14.37 -8.10 18.52
N CYS A 19 -13.07 -7.84 18.38
CA CYS A 19 -12.31 -8.09 17.15
C CYS A 19 -11.73 -9.52 17.10
N LEU A 20 -11.85 -10.33 18.13
CA LEU A 20 -11.34 -11.71 18.18
C LEU A 20 -11.82 -12.60 17.01
N PRO A 21 -13.07 -12.51 16.52
CA PRO A 21 -13.50 -13.25 15.34
C PRO A 21 -12.65 -12.95 14.09
N ILE A 22 -12.10 -11.74 13.98
CA ILE A 22 -11.21 -11.36 12.86
C ILE A 22 -9.93 -12.20 12.93
N LEU A 23 -9.32 -12.34 14.11
CA LEU A 23 -8.15 -13.18 14.29
C LEU A 23 -8.45 -14.63 13.88
N ILE A 24 -9.56 -15.20 14.35
CA ILE A 24 -9.95 -16.58 14.06
C ILE A 24 -10.12 -16.79 12.55
N VAL A 25 -10.81 -15.87 11.87
CA VAL A 25 -11.03 -15.95 10.40
C VAL A 25 -9.71 -15.94 9.65
N PHE A 26 -8.76 -15.05 10.00
CA PHE A 26 -7.46 -15.01 9.33
C PHE A 26 -6.56 -16.20 9.69
N LEU A 27 -6.62 -16.72 10.90
CA LEU A 27 -5.90 -17.95 11.26
C LEU A 27 -6.40 -19.15 10.44
N ILE A 28 -7.73 -19.31 10.29
CA ILE A 28 -8.31 -20.35 9.43
C ILE A 28 -7.89 -20.13 7.97
N ASN A 29 -7.97 -18.90 7.45
CA ASN A 29 -7.55 -18.57 6.09
C ASN A 29 -6.09 -18.97 5.83
N ILE A 30 -5.18 -18.63 6.75
CA ILE A 30 -3.76 -18.97 6.63
C ILE A 30 -3.56 -20.48 6.73
N PHE A 31 -4.25 -21.15 7.63
CA PHE A 31 -4.18 -22.61 7.77
C PHE A 31 -4.52 -23.32 6.45
N LEU A 32 -5.56 -22.82 5.74
CA LEU A 32 -6.06 -23.40 4.49
C LEU A 32 -5.21 -23.02 3.26
N LEU A 33 -4.67 -21.78 3.20
CA LEU A 33 -4.11 -21.23 1.97
C LEU A 33 -2.60 -20.96 2.01
N ALA A 34 -1.96 -20.96 3.20
CA ALA A 34 -0.55 -20.64 3.29
C ALA A 34 0.34 -21.79 2.78
N GLU A 35 1.27 -21.43 1.92
CA GLU A 35 2.27 -22.34 1.38
C GLU A 35 3.48 -22.48 2.34
N ASN A 36 4.20 -23.62 2.25
CA ASN A 36 5.39 -23.88 3.06
C ASN A 36 6.65 -23.17 2.56
N PHE A 37 6.58 -22.56 1.38
CA PHE A 37 7.68 -21.85 0.71
C PHE A 37 7.23 -20.44 0.31
N PRO A 38 8.17 -19.47 0.24
CA PRO A 38 7.84 -18.12 -0.17
C PRO A 38 7.55 -18.07 -1.66
N VAL A 39 6.62 -17.18 -2.07
CA VAL A 39 6.25 -16.98 -3.47
C VAL A 39 6.32 -15.51 -3.85
N SER A 40 6.65 -15.20 -5.10
CA SER A 40 6.68 -13.84 -5.66
C SER A 40 7.52 -12.87 -4.80
N ASP A 41 6.96 -11.73 -4.35
CA ASP A 41 7.69 -10.78 -3.49
C ASP A 41 8.13 -11.40 -2.16
N GLY A 42 7.42 -12.42 -1.68
CA GLY A 42 7.79 -13.15 -0.46
C GLY A 42 9.16 -13.80 -0.55
N ILE A 43 9.59 -14.23 -1.76
CA ILE A 43 10.94 -14.75 -2.00
C ILE A 43 11.97 -13.67 -1.64
N ARG A 44 11.81 -12.47 -2.18
CA ARG A 44 12.72 -11.34 -1.93
C ARG A 44 12.80 -10.98 -0.45
N TYR A 45 11.67 -10.93 0.25
CA TYR A 45 11.64 -10.65 1.68
C TYR A 45 12.32 -11.74 2.51
N TRP A 46 12.10 -13.02 2.16
CA TRP A 46 12.68 -14.16 2.88
C TRP A 46 14.19 -14.32 2.62
N ASP A 47 14.63 -14.05 1.38
CA ASP A 47 16.05 -14.04 1.01
C ASP A 47 16.77 -12.88 1.71
N THR A 48 16.18 -11.66 1.69
CA THR A 48 16.73 -10.52 2.45
C THR A 48 16.85 -10.82 3.93
N ALA A 49 15.88 -11.53 4.51
CA ALA A 49 15.95 -11.95 5.91
C ALA A 49 17.11 -12.93 6.16
N SER A 50 17.41 -13.80 5.19
CA SER A 50 18.58 -14.70 5.24
C SER A 50 19.88 -13.91 5.16
N ASP A 51 19.98 -12.99 4.21
CA ASP A 51 21.17 -12.14 4.01
C ASP A 51 21.46 -11.31 5.28
N ILE A 52 20.43 -10.80 5.96
CA ILE A 52 20.56 -10.09 7.23
C ILE A 52 21.11 -11.02 8.34
N LEU A 53 20.59 -12.24 8.47
CA LEU A 53 21.06 -13.21 9.47
C LEU A 53 22.49 -13.66 9.22
N ASP A 54 22.85 -13.87 7.97
CA ASP A 54 24.21 -14.24 7.56
C ASP A 54 25.20 -13.06 7.63
N GLY A 55 24.75 -11.84 8.00
CA GLY A 55 25.58 -10.64 8.03
C GLY A 55 26.15 -10.27 6.66
N PHE A 56 25.43 -10.59 5.58
CA PHE A 56 25.86 -10.37 4.18
C PHE A 56 27.18 -11.06 3.80
N GLN A 57 27.49 -12.19 4.44
CA GLN A 57 28.71 -12.95 4.15
C GLN A 57 28.68 -13.64 2.77
N LYS A 58 27.49 -14.05 2.30
CA LYS A 58 27.31 -14.76 1.03
C LYS A 58 27.05 -13.84 -0.15
N LYS A 59 26.46 -12.69 0.10
CA LYS A 59 26.12 -11.67 -0.90
C LYS A 59 26.43 -10.30 -0.36
N SER A 60 26.99 -9.44 -1.19
CA SER A 60 27.13 -8.02 -0.82
C SER A 60 25.75 -7.37 -0.65
N ILE A 61 25.71 -6.25 0.07
CA ILE A 61 24.46 -5.47 0.25
C ILE A 61 23.89 -5.03 -1.11
N LEU A 62 24.75 -4.76 -2.09
CA LEU A 62 24.35 -4.37 -3.46
C LEU A 62 23.72 -5.51 -4.25
N GLU A 63 24.09 -6.75 -3.95
CA GLU A 63 23.53 -7.96 -4.59
C GLU A 63 22.27 -8.46 -3.87
N SER A 64 22.01 -8.00 -2.67
CA SER A 64 20.82 -8.35 -1.90
C SER A 64 19.61 -7.53 -2.30
N TYR A 65 18.41 -8.07 -2.02
CA TYR A 65 17.17 -7.31 -2.24
C TYR A 65 16.88 -6.25 -1.16
N LEU A 66 17.80 -6.03 -0.20
CA LEU A 66 17.62 -5.06 0.89
C LEU A 66 17.40 -3.65 0.36
N LEU A 67 18.16 -3.28 -0.67
CA LEU A 67 18.05 -1.95 -1.29
C LEU A 67 16.87 -1.82 -2.27
N LEU A 68 16.15 -2.91 -2.56
CA LEU A 68 14.95 -2.86 -3.42
C LEU A 68 13.66 -2.62 -2.64
N ASN A 69 13.62 -3.07 -1.39
CA ASN A 69 12.43 -3.01 -0.55
C ASN A 69 12.74 -2.22 0.74
N GLY A 70 11.70 -1.75 1.42
CA GLY A 70 11.88 -1.19 2.75
C GLY A 70 12.41 -2.27 3.73
N PRO A 71 13.33 -1.92 4.64
CA PRO A 71 14.04 -2.88 5.49
C PRO A 71 13.22 -3.46 6.62
N PHE A 72 12.13 -2.80 7.05
CA PHE A 72 11.47 -3.14 8.32
C PHE A 72 10.78 -4.51 8.29
N TYR A 73 10.09 -4.86 7.20
CA TYR A 73 9.45 -6.19 7.09
C TYR A 73 10.49 -7.33 7.00
N PRO A 74 11.55 -7.24 6.17
CA PRO A 74 12.64 -8.21 6.19
C PRO A 74 13.32 -8.37 7.56
N LEU A 75 13.49 -7.28 8.33
CA LEU A 75 14.06 -7.35 9.69
C LEU A 75 13.18 -8.16 10.64
N ILE A 76 11.85 -8.00 10.57
CA ILE A 76 10.91 -8.85 11.35
C ILE A 76 11.05 -10.32 10.94
N LEU A 77 11.13 -10.60 9.63
CA LEU A 77 11.30 -11.96 9.13
C LEU A 77 12.67 -12.55 9.53
N ALA A 78 13.74 -11.77 9.53
CA ALA A 78 15.05 -12.18 10.01
C ALA A 78 14.99 -12.58 11.49
N PHE A 79 14.35 -11.77 12.34
CA PHE A 79 14.13 -12.11 13.75
C PHE A 79 13.38 -13.45 13.89
N LEU A 80 12.25 -13.62 13.20
CA LEU A 80 11.46 -14.85 13.27
C LEU A 80 12.26 -16.07 12.78
N LYS A 81 12.96 -15.93 11.67
CA LYS A 81 13.82 -16.97 11.11
C LYS A 81 14.96 -17.32 12.05
N GLY A 82 15.59 -16.32 12.69
CA GLY A 82 16.66 -16.51 13.67
C GLY A 82 16.25 -17.33 14.90
N ILE A 83 14.97 -17.23 15.30
CA ILE A 83 14.42 -18.06 16.39
C ILE A 83 13.75 -19.36 15.91
N GLY A 84 13.97 -19.75 14.64
CA GLY A 84 13.57 -21.04 14.10
C GLY A 84 12.19 -21.12 13.46
N PHE A 85 11.51 -19.98 13.20
CA PHE A 85 10.23 -20.01 12.51
C PHE A 85 10.41 -20.38 11.02
N SER A 86 9.56 -21.30 10.55
CA SER A 86 9.42 -21.60 9.13
C SER A 86 8.68 -20.48 8.37
N VAL A 87 8.68 -20.55 7.04
CA VAL A 87 7.88 -19.64 6.19
C VAL A 87 6.43 -19.63 6.61
N LYS A 88 5.80 -20.79 6.72
CA LYS A 88 4.39 -20.92 7.11
C LYS A 88 4.13 -20.38 8.52
N ALA A 89 5.02 -20.67 9.48
CA ALA A 89 4.91 -20.13 10.83
C ALA A 89 4.98 -18.59 10.84
N SER A 90 5.85 -18.00 10.02
CA SER A 90 5.99 -16.55 9.89
C SER A 90 4.75 -15.89 9.26
N ILE A 91 4.05 -16.59 8.36
CA ILE A 91 2.80 -16.08 7.75
C ILE A 91 1.70 -15.91 8.80
N TYR A 92 1.64 -16.75 9.85
CA TYR A 92 0.63 -16.59 10.91
C TYR A 92 0.71 -15.23 11.62
N LEU A 93 1.87 -14.57 11.61
CA LEU A 93 2.01 -13.22 12.17
C LEU A 93 1.13 -12.20 11.45
N ASN A 94 0.80 -12.42 10.17
CA ASN A 94 -0.11 -11.56 9.41
C ASN A 94 -1.51 -11.49 10.03
N ALA A 95 -2.01 -12.61 10.57
CA ALA A 95 -3.31 -12.64 11.28
C ALA A 95 -3.27 -11.74 12.53
N PHE A 96 -2.17 -11.78 13.28
CA PHE A 96 -2.00 -10.91 14.45
C PHE A 96 -1.86 -9.45 14.06
N PHE A 97 -1.13 -9.13 13.00
CA PHE A 97 -1.05 -7.77 12.48
C PHE A 97 -2.42 -7.20 12.14
N LEU A 98 -3.25 -7.95 11.42
CA LEU A 98 -4.59 -7.52 11.06
C LEU A 98 -5.51 -7.42 12.26
N TYR A 99 -5.47 -8.39 13.18
CA TYR A 99 -6.26 -8.35 14.41
C TYR A 99 -5.96 -7.11 15.27
N VAL A 100 -4.69 -6.85 15.52
CA VAL A 100 -4.24 -5.67 16.27
C VAL A 100 -4.61 -4.38 15.54
N GLY A 101 -4.32 -4.31 14.23
CA GLY A 101 -4.65 -3.16 13.41
C GLY A 101 -6.14 -2.83 13.42
N PHE A 102 -6.98 -3.81 13.15
CA PHE A 102 -8.44 -3.60 13.11
C PHE A 102 -9.04 -3.31 14.50
N THR A 103 -8.41 -3.78 15.56
CA THR A 103 -8.78 -3.37 16.94
C THR A 103 -8.49 -1.89 17.18
N PHE A 104 -7.33 -1.38 16.73
CA PHE A 104 -7.02 0.06 16.79
C PHE A 104 -7.94 0.88 15.89
N PHE A 105 -8.26 0.39 14.71
CA PHE A 105 -9.21 1.02 13.80
C PHE A 105 -10.60 1.14 14.42
N TYR A 106 -11.12 0.05 15.00
CA TYR A 106 -12.37 0.05 15.76
C TYR A 106 -12.36 1.09 16.89
N LYS A 107 -11.28 1.12 17.72
CA LYS A 107 -11.12 2.10 18.81
C LYS A 107 -11.13 3.54 18.30
N THR A 108 -10.56 3.79 17.13
CA THR A 108 -10.57 5.12 16.52
C THR A 108 -11.96 5.50 16.06
N LEU A 109 -12.63 4.64 15.31
CA LEU A 109 -14.01 4.88 14.84
C LEU A 109 -14.98 5.09 15.98
N TYR A 110 -14.87 4.32 17.07
CA TYR A 110 -15.75 4.44 18.23
C TYR A 110 -15.70 5.81 18.92
N GLN A 111 -14.67 6.61 18.67
CA GLN A 111 -14.58 7.99 19.15
C GLN A 111 -15.41 8.99 18.31
N TYR A 112 -15.89 8.58 17.14
CA TYR A 112 -16.62 9.42 16.19
C TYR A 112 -18.04 8.93 15.91
N ILE A 113 -18.27 7.64 15.95
CA ILE A 113 -19.55 6.99 15.61
C ILE A 113 -19.95 6.00 16.70
N SER A 114 -21.23 5.57 16.70
CA SER A 114 -21.70 4.61 17.69
C SER A 114 -20.96 3.27 17.62
N PHE A 115 -20.91 2.55 18.75
CA PHE A 115 -20.16 1.30 18.84
C PHE A 115 -20.59 0.26 17.79
N LYS A 116 -21.91 0.11 17.53
CA LYS A 116 -22.43 -0.82 16.51
C LYS A 116 -21.97 -0.47 15.11
N LYS A 117 -22.01 0.83 14.76
CA LYS A 117 -21.53 1.31 13.46
C LYS A 117 -20.02 1.17 13.33
N SER A 118 -19.27 1.41 14.41
CA SER A 118 -17.81 1.21 14.42
C SER A 118 -17.43 -0.26 14.18
N LEU A 119 -18.14 -1.16 14.83
CA LEU A 119 -17.93 -2.59 14.66
C LEU A 119 -18.28 -3.04 13.23
N LEU A 120 -19.44 -2.60 12.72
CA LEU A 120 -19.87 -2.89 11.36
C LEU A 120 -18.84 -2.37 10.33
N ALA A 121 -18.37 -1.14 10.46
CA ALA A 121 -17.38 -0.56 9.54
C ALA A 121 -16.05 -1.33 9.61
N THR A 122 -15.65 -1.83 10.79
CA THR A 122 -14.46 -2.66 10.94
C THR A 122 -14.62 -4.01 10.24
N TYR A 123 -15.77 -4.66 10.36
CA TYR A 123 -16.04 -5.91 9.64
C TYR A 123 -16.18 -5.68 8.12
N ILE A 124 -16.79 -4.56 7.69
CA ILE A 124 -16.79 -4.19 6.27
C ILE A 124 -15.35 -4.09 5.77
N LEU A 125 -14.44 -3.43 6.50
CA LEU A 125 -13.03 -3.33 6.11
C LEU A 125 -12.36 -4.70 5.94
N VAL A 126 -12.71 -5.69 6.77
CA VAL A 126 -12.19 -7.07 6.69
C VAL A 126 -12.69 -7.79 5.43
N PHE A 127 -13.98 -7.68 5.13
CA PHE A 127 -14.62 -8.51 4.10
C PHE A 127 -14.82 -7.81 2.76
N ILE A 128 -14.53 -6.51 2.67
CA ILE A 128 -14.75 -5.72 1.46
C ILE A 128 -13.84 -6.15 0.31
N ASP A 129 -12.66 -6.67 0.64
CA ASP A 129 -11.70 -7.06 -0.37
C ASP A 129 -11.24 -8.51 -0.21
N PRO A 130 -11.69 -9.43 -1.09
CA PRO A 130 -11.26 -10.82 -1.05
C PRO A 130 -9.74 -10.99 -1.27
N PHE A 131 -9.09 -10.03 -1.94
CA PHE A 131 -7.63 -10.04 -2.07
C PHE A 131 -6.91 -9.91 -0.73
N LEU A 132 -7.52 -9.29 0.28
CA LEU A 132 -6.95 -9.23 1.61
C LEU A 132 -6.70 -10.65 2.16
N PHE A 133 -7.63 -11.59 1.96
CA PHE A 133 -7.47 -12.98 2.36
C PHE A 133 -6.34 -13.67 1.59
N TYR A 134 -6.28 -13.45 0.29
CA TYR A 134 -5.23 -14.03 -0.55
C TYR A 134 -3.82 -13.56 -0.15
N TRP A 135 -3.65 -12.24 0.05
CA TRP A 135 -2.35 -11.67 0.40
C TRP A 135 -1.94 -11.93 1.86
N THR A 136 -2.92 -12.11 2.76
CA THR A 136 -2.65 -12.45 4.16
C THR A 136 -2.05 -13.85 4.30
N ALA A 137 -2.37 -14.77 3.40
CA ALA A 137 -1.82 -16.13 3.39
C ALA A 137 -0.43 -16.23 2.74
N LYS A 138 0.26 -15.10 2.52
CA LYS A 138 1.60 -15.04 1.91
C LYS A 138 2.54 -14.15 2.72
N LEU A 139 3.86 -14.29 2.50
CA LEU A 139 4.87 -13.38 3.09
C LEU A 139 4.87 -12.04 2.35
N TYR A 140 3.94 -11.18 2.72
CA TYR A 140 3.80 -9.84 2.14
C TYR A 140 3.70 -8.77 3.20
N SER A 141 4.16 -7.57 2.88
CA SER A 141 4.20 -6.44 3.82
C SER A 141 2.86 -5.72 4.02
N GLU A 142 1.83 -6.08 3.24
CA GLU A 142 0.50 -5.45 3.31
C GLU A 142 -0.16 -5.57 4.68
N PRO A 143 -0.22 -6.75 5.33
CA PRO A 143 -0.83 -6.88 6.66
C PRO A 143 -0.14 -6.02 7.72
N LEU A 144 1.20 -5.97 7.70
CA LEU A 144 1.98 -5.09 8.58
C LEU A 144 1.67 -3.61 8.29
N THR A 145 1.59 -3.24 7.02
CA THR A 145 1.30 -1.85 6.64
C THR A 145 -0.11 -1.44 7.08
N ILE A 146 -1.11 -2.32 6.93
CA ILE A 146 -2.49 -2.09 7.43
C ILE A 146 -2.48 -1.87 8.94
N LEU A 147 -1.76 -2.72 9.70
CA LEU A 147 -1.57 -2.51 11.14
C LEU A 147 -1.05 -1.11 11.42
N LEU A 148 0.08 -0.74 10.78
CA LEU A 148 0.73 0.54 11.02
C LEU A 148 -0.17 1.73 10.68
N VAL A 149 -0.93 1.66 9.58
CA VAL A 149 -1.93 2.70 9.20
C VAL A 149 -3.02 2.83 10.25
N CYS A 150 -3.58 1.72 10.73
CA CYS A 150 -4.62 1.74 11.77
C CYS A 150 -4.12 2.33 13.09
N VAL A 151 -2.90 1.95 13.50
CA VAL A 151 -2.24 2.47 14.71
C VAL A 151 -1.88 3.95 14.54
N LEU A 152 -1.43 4.35 13.34
CA LEU A 152 -1.16 5.75 13.02
C LEU A 152 -2.39 6.63 13.20
N ILE A 153 -3.54 6.25 12.62
CA ILE A 153 -4.79 7.02 12.73
C ILE A 153 -5.18 7.19 14.21
N PHE A 154 -5.02 6.14 15.03
CA PHE A 154 -5.32 6.19 16.45
C PHE A 154 -4.42 7.17 17.22
N TYR A 155 -3.11 7.14 17.01
CA TYR A 155 -2.19 8.04 17.70
C TYR A 155 -2.22 9.46 17.16
N LEU A 156 -2.41 9.66 15.84
CA LEU A 156 -2.67 10.98 15.26
C LEU A 156 -3.93 11.63 15.86
N ASN A 157 -5.00 10.85 16.01
CA ASN A 157 -6.22 11.33 16.67
C ASN A 157 -5.93 11.79 18.11
N SER A 158 -5.18 10.98 18.85
CA SER A 158 -4.79 11.32 20.23
C SER A 158 -3.90 12.56 20.29
N PHE A 159 -2.99 12.72 19.33
CA PHE A 159 -2.14 13.89 19.20
C PHE A 159 -2.96 15.16 18.87
N PHE A 160 -3.87 15.10 17.91
CA PHE A 160 -4.68 16.26 17.55
C PHE A 160 -5.61 16.71 18.68
N LYS A 161 -6.14 15.77 19.48
CA LYS A 161 -7.03 16.07 20.61
C LYS A 161 -6.28 16.63 21.83
N SER A 162 -5.12 16.05 22.18
CA SER A 162 -4.41 16.38 23.43
C SER A 162 -3.22 17.32 23.24
N ASN A 163 -2.75 17.49 22.01
CA ASN A 163 -1.50 18.19 21.67
C ASN A 163 -0.26 17.66 22.44
N SER A 164 -0.31 16.40 22.87
CA SER A 164 0.71 15.77 23.70
C SER A 164 1.94 15.38 22.89
N LYS A 165 3.13 15.72 23.39
CA LYS A 165 4.43 15.34 22.81
C LYS A 165 4.57 13.81 22.69
N LYS A 166 4.03 13.04 23.66
CA LYS A 166 4.05 11.58 23.64
C LYS A 166 3.34 11.03 22.39
N TYR A 167 2.15 11.53 22.07
CA TYR A 167 1.39 11.06 20.92
C TYR A 167 1.98 11.57 19.60
N LEU A 168 2.62 12.73 19.58
CA LEU A 168 3.42 13.19 18.46
C LEU A 168 4.57 12.23 18.16
N LEU A 169 5.36 11.88 19.19
CA LEU A 169 6.49 10.95 19.05
C LEU A 169 6.03 9.58 18.57
N LEU A 170 4.96 9.03 19.17
CA LEU A 170 4.42 7.72 18.78
C LEU A 170 3.91 7.73 17.33
N SER A 171 3.12 8.72 16.92
CA SER A 171 2.63 8.79 15.56
C SER A 171 3.74 8.99 14.55
N ALA A 172 4.74 9.82 14.84
CA ALA A 172 5.90 10.02 13.99
C ALA A 172 6.76 8.75 13.86
N PHE A 173 6.95 8.01 14.94
CA PHE A 173 7.68 6.74 14.93
C PHE A 173 6.93 5.67 14.11
N ILE A 174 5.60 5.54 14.31
CA ILE A 174 4.78 4.63 13.49
C ILE A 174 4.87 4.99 12.00
N PHE A 175 4.84 6.28 11.67
CA PHE A 175 4.94 6.69 10.27
C PHE A 175 6.34 6.44 9.69
N CYS A 176 7.40 6.56 10.48
CA CYS A 176 8.74 6.10 10.10
C CYS A 176 8.74 4.59 9.79
N LEU A 177 8.16 3.76 10.67
CA LEU A 177 8.05 2.31 10.39
C LEU A 177 7.26 2.01 9.12
N MET A 178 6.22 2.81 8.81
CA MET A 178 5.51 2.70 7.52
C MET A 178 6.43 3.02 6.34
N ALA A 179 7.23 4.09 6.43
CA ALA A 179 8.19 4.47 5.40
C ALA A 179 9.28 3.40 5.20
N LEU A 180 9.74 2.78 6.28
CA LEU A 180 10.70 1.67 6.26
C LEU A 180 10.08 0.33 5.84
N THR A 181 8.75 0.22 5.85
CA THR A 181 8.03 -0.97 5.34
C THR A 181 7.70 -0.80 3.85
N ARG A 182 7.17 0.37 3.48
CA ARG A 182 6.79 0.72 2.11
C ARG A 182 7.26 2.14 1.80
N VAL A 183 8.24 2.22 0.95
CA VAL A 183 8.98 3.44 0.62
C VAL A 183 8.10 4.61 0.17
N ILE A 184 6.95 4.35 -0.42
CA ILE A 184 5.99 5.40 -0.80
C ILE A 184 5.62 6.32 0.37
N PHE A 185 5.55 5.80 1.60
CA PHE A 185 5.25 6.62 2.78
C PHE A 185 6.36 7.60 3.16
N ALA A 186 7.62 7.34 2.78
CA ALA A 186 8.70 8.32 2.92
C ALA A 186 8.45 9.55 2.02
N TYR A 187 8.02 9.31 0.78
CA TYR A 187 7.65 10.40 -0.14
C TYR A 187 6.35 11.09 0.28
N VAL A 188 5.39 10.38 0.85
CA VAL A 188 4.20 11.00 1.48
C VAL A 188 4.63 11.90 2.64
N ALA A 189 5.56 11.46 3.51
CA ALA A 189 6.08 12.29 4.61
C ALA A 189 6.76 13.55 4.08
N LEU A 190 7.63 13.43 3.07
CA LEU A 190 8.31 14.56 2.44
C LEU A 190 7.31 15.56 1.82
N SER A 191 6.31 15.05 1.11
CA SER A 191 5.25 15.88 0.53
C SER A 191 4.45 16.63 1.60
N ILE A 192 4.16 15.98 2.74
CA ILE A 192 3.47 16.63 3.87
C ILE A 192 4.38 17.70 4.51
N VAL A 193 5.70 17.50 4.57
CA VAL A 193 6.63 18.54 5.05
C VAL A 193 6.56 19.76 4.14
N ILE A 194 6.64 19.58 2.81
CA ILE A 194 6.59 20.67 1.83
C ILE A 194 5.23 21.40 1.92
N LEU A 195 4.12 20.69 1.90
CA LEU A 195 2.79 21.25 2.01
C LEU A 195 2.53 21.87 3.40
N GLY A 196 3.08 21.26 4.45
CA GLY A 196 3.02 21.77 5.81
C GLY A 196 3.74 23.10 5.96
N LEU A 197 4.93 23.25 5.38
CA LEU A 197 5.67 24.50 5.32
C LEU A 197 4.87 25.57 4.55
N ALA A 198 4.48 25.26 3.31
CA ALA A 198 3.72 26.18 2.47
C ALA A 198 2.40 26.63 3.16
N GLY A 199 1.63 25.67 3.69
CA GLY A 199 0.36 25.96 4.36
C GLY A 199 0.54 26.72 5.68
N TRP A 200 1.63 26.50 6.41
CA TRP A 200 1.94 27.26 7.61
C TRP A 200 2.27 28.71 7.27
N PHE A 201 3.09 28.96 6.24
CA PHE A 201 3.43 30.32 5.81
C PHE A 201 2.22 31.08 5.24
N ILE A 202 1.40 30.41 4.39
CA ILE A 202 0.28 31.06 3.68
C ILE A 202 -0.94 31.24 4.61
N PHE A 203 -1.33 30.17 5.31
CA PHE A 203 -2.60 30.15 6.05
C PHE A 203 -2.43 30.31 7.55
N LYS A 204 -1.21 30.31 8.09
CA LYS A 204 -0.88 30.33 9.54
C LYS A 204 -1.71 29.34 10.36
N SER A 205 -2.10 28.22 9.75
CA SER A 205 -3.01 27.25 10.34
C SER A 205 -2.28 26.32 11.32
N SER A 206 -2.90 26.08 12.48
CA SER A 206 -2.38 25.15 13.49
C SER A 206 -2.30 23.72 12.97
N LEU A 207 -3.18 23.31 12.05
CA LEU A 207 -3.14 22.00 11.41
C LEU A 207 -1.86 21.80 10.63
N PHE A 208 -1.49 22.74 9.74
CA PHE A 208 -0.27 22.63 8.93
C PHE A 208 0.99 22.62 9.80
N ASN A 209 1.03 23.39 10.89
CA ASN A 209 2.13 23.32 11.86
C ASN A 209 2.22 21.95 12.55
N LYS A 210 1.08 21.35 12.94
CA LYS A 210 1.08 20.01 13.53
C LYS A 210 1.50 18.93 12.53
N LEU A 211 1.05 19.02 11.27
CA LEU A 211 1.45 18.12 10.19
C LEU A 211 2.95 18.24 9.87
N LEU A 212 3.46 19.48 9.80
CA LEU A 212 4.88 19.75 9.61
C LEU A 212 5.71 19.08 10.70
N LYS A 213 5.38 19.32 12.00
CA LYS A 213 6.09 18.72 13.14
C LYS A 213 6.06 17.19 13.08
N PHE A 214 4.89 16.63 12.82
CA PHE A 214 4.68 15.19 12.72
C PHE A 214 5.53 14.56 11.61
N SER A 215 5.47 15.10 10.39
CA SER A 215 6.15 14.50 9.24
C SER A 215 7.67 14.75 9.26
N SER A 216 8.12 15.94 9.71
CA SER A 216 9.55 16.21 9.91
C SER A 216 10.16 15.26 10.94
N LEU A 217 9.46 15.03 12.06
CA LEU A 217 9.92 14.09 13.08
C LEU A 217 9.92 12.64 12.56
N SER A 218 8.97 12.28 11.70
CA SER A 218 8.95 10.96 11.06
C SER A 218 10.16 10.72 10.17
N LEU A 219 10.55 11.72 9.37
CA LEU A 219 11.76 11.66 8.55
C LEU A 219 13.02 11.68 9.40
N LEU A 220 13.02 12.40 10.52
CA LEU A 220 14.13 12.39 11.47
C LEU A 220 14.39 10.98 12.03
N PHE A 221 13.34 10.24 12.36
CA PHE A 221 13.46 8.83 12.77
C PHE A 221 13.98 7.90 11.66
N CYS A 222 13.88 8.28 10.39
CA CYS A 222 14.45 7.52 9.27
C CYS A 222 15.96 7.78 9.07
N ILE A 223 16.56 8.79 9.73
CA ILE A 223 17.96 9.17 9.53
C ILE A 223 18.93 8.00 9.70
N PRO A 224 18.85 7.12 10.71
CA PRO A 224 19.76 5.98 10.82
C PRO A 224 19.78 5.10 9.55
N TYR A 225 18.61 4.84 8.98
CA TYR A 225 18.52 4.09 7.72
C TYR A 225 19.08 4.90 6.53
N LEU A 226 18.84 6.20 6.47
CA LEU A 226 19.37 7.05 5.41
C LEU A 226 20.90 7.18 5.48
N ILE A 227 21.49 7.22 6.68
CA ILE A 227 22.96 7.16 6.86
C ILE A 227 23.50 5.83 6.34
N PHE A 228 22.85 4.72 6.70
CA PHE A 228 23.23 3.39 6.21
C PHE A 228 23.15 3.34 4.67
N THR A 229 22.02 3.73 4.06
CA THR A 229 21.88 3.70 2.60
C THR A 229 22.86 4.65 1.91
N TYR A 230 23.15 5.83 2.49
CA TYR A 230 24.16 6.75 1.98
C TYR A 230 25.57 6.15 2.02
N SER A 231 25.93 5.42 3.09
CA SER A 231 27.25 4.78 3.18
C SER A 231 27.49 3.78 2.06
N VAL A 232 26.43 3.09 1.61
CA VAL A 232 26.50 2.06 0.57
C VAL A 232 26.34 2.66 -0.84
N THR A 233 25.36 3.56 -1.02
CA THR A 233 24.93 4.02 -2.34
C THR A 233 25.48 5.39 -2.74
N LYS A 234 25.98 6.16 -1.78
CA LYS A 234 26.38 7.58 -1.93
C LYS A 234 25.25 8.49 -2.39
N LYS A 235 23.99 8.02 -2.33
CA LYS A 235 22.79 8.78 -2.73
C LYS A 235 22.08 9.31 -1.49
N VAL A 236 21.79 10.62 -1.47
CA VAL A 236 21.00 11.25 -0.42
C VAL A 236 19.51 10.86 -0.60
N PHE A 237 18.79 10.62 0.49
CA PHE A 237 17.37 10.27 0.50
C PHE A 237 17.05 9.00 -0.32
N TYR A 238 17.87 7.97 -0.15
CA TYR A 238 17.72 6.71 -0.86
C TYR A 238 16.99 5.68 0.02
N PHE A 239 15.75 5.40 -0.31
CA PHE A 239 14.94 4.40 0.40
C PHE A 239 14.80 3.07 -0.36
N SER A 240 14.86 3.09 -1.69
CA SER A 240 14.68 1.91 -2.53
C SER A 240 15.19 2.13 -3.95
N GLY A 241 15.72 1.08 -4.57
CA GLY A 241 16.17 1.03 -5.96
C GLY A 241 15.08 0.67 -6.98
N ASN A 242 13.83 0.53 -6.58
CA ASN A 242 12.73 0.21 -7.52
C ASN A 242 12.11 1.44 -8.19
N GLY A 243 12.46 2.64 -7.74
CA GLY A 243 11.84 3.88 -8.21
C GLY A 243 12.08 4.14 -9.69
N GLY A 244 13.28 3.86 -10.18
CA GLY A 244 13.64 4.03 -11.59
C GLY A 244 12.80 3.14 -12.51
N LEU A 245 12.68 1.86 -12.17
CA LEU A 245 11.90 0.90 -12.97
C LEU A 245 10.42 1.30 -13.07
N LEU A 246 9.84 1.68 -11.95
CA LEU A 246 8.42 2.05 -11.90
C LEU A 246 8.17 3.37 -12.67
N LEU A 247 9.06 4.35 -12.53
CA LEU A 247 8.94 5.62 -13.24
C LEU A 247 9.18 5.44 -14.74
N TYR A 248 10.12 4.57 -15.13
CA TYR A 248 10.40 4.25 -16.52
C TYR A 248 9.15 3.78 -17.27
N TRP A 249 8.40 2.83 -16.69
CA TRP A 249 7.17 2.34 -17.30
C TRP A 249 6.08 3.41 -17.36
N THR A 250 5.89 4.19 -16.29
CA THR A 250 4.91 5.29 -16.31
C THR A 250 5.27 6.36 -17.34
N SER A 251 6.56 6.60 -17.57
CA SER A 251 7.03 7.59 -18.54
C SER A 251 7.10 7.08 -19.99
N SER A 252 6.78 5.80 -20.22
CA SER A 252 6.87 5.23 -21.57
C SER A 252 6.06 6.04 -22.59
N PRO A 253 6.65 6.40 -23.74
CA PRO A 253 5.96 7.11 -24.81
C PRO A 253 5.07 6.19 -25.66
N TYR A 254 5.22 4.87 -25.53
CA TYR A 254 4.55 3.90 -26.37
C TYR A 254 3.11 3.62 -25.89
N PRO A 255 2.09 3.80 -26.76
CA PRO A 255 0.70 3.56 -26.39
C PRO A 255 0.41 2.12 -25.96
N SER A 256 1.17 1.14 -26.50
CA SER A 256 1.03 -0.28 -26.16
C SER A 256 1.29 -0.58 -24.68
N ASP A 257 2.15 0.19 -24.03
CA ASP A 257 2.59 -0.05 -22.66
C ASP A 257 1.55 0.45 -21.64
N MET A 258 0.78 1.48 -22.03
CA MET A 258 -0.22 2.14 -21.18
C MET A 258 0.32 2.59 -19.82
N GLY A 259 1.65 2.77 -19.70
CA GLY A 259 2.33 3.09 -18.42
C GLY A 259 2.26 1.98 -17.38
N GLU A 260 1.95 0.75 -17.78
CA GLU A 260 1.85 -0.40 -16.88
C GLU A 260 3.22 -1.03 -16.65
N TRP A 261 3.47 -1.55 -15.44
CA TRP A 261 4.72 -2.25 -15.15
C TRP A 261 4.80 -3.61 -15.84
N HIS A 262 5.94 -3.87 -16.49
CA HIS A 262 6.28 -5.15 -17.08
C HIS A 262 7.70 -5.58 -16.67
N THR A 263 7.99 -6.86 -16.71
CA THR A 263 9.37 -7.38 -16.68
C THR A 263 10.03 -7.20 -18.05
N LEU A 264 11.33 -6.95 -18.10
CA LEU A 264 12.10 -6.85 -19.35
C LEU A 264 13.14 -7.98 -19.42
N PRO A 265 13.14 -8.80 -20.50
CA PRO A 265 12.06 -8.96 -21.49
C PRO A 265 10.81 -9.58 -20.85
N ILE A 266 9.65 -9.33 -21.44
CA ILE A 266 8.44 -10.02 -21.04
C ILE A 266 8.57 -11.47 -21.47
N ASN A 267 8.67 -12.38 -20.49
CA ASN A 267 8.81 -13.80 -20.77
C ASN A 267 7.44 -14.49 -20.82
N HIS A 268 7.08 -15.03 -21.99
CA HIS A 268 5.84 -15.77 -22.22
C HIS A 268 5.64 -16.94 -21.25
N ASP A 269 6.72 -17.67 -20.93
CA ASP A 269 6.63 -18.85 -20.06
C ASP A 269 6.32 -18.51 -18.61
N HIS A 270 6.86 -17.43 -18.09
CA HIS A 270 6.49 -16.91 -16.77
C HIS A 270 5.04 -16.46 -16.70
N PHE A 271 4.53 -15.90 -17.78
CA PHE A 271 3.15 -15.46 -17.90
C PHE A 271 2.19 -16.65 -18.00
N ALA A 272 2.45 -17.58 -18.93
CA ALA A 272 1.61 -18.74 -19.17
C ALA A 272 1.56 -19.72 -17.98
N ALA A 273 2.71 -20.03 -17.35
CA ALA A 273 2.77 -20.94 -16.21
C ALA A 273 2.05 -20.41 -14.95
N ARG A 274 2.04 -19.11 -14.75
CA ARG A 274 1.35 -18.46 -13.62
C ARG A 274 -0.17 -18.46 -13.78
N TYR A 275 -0.68 -18.55 -15.00
CA TYR A 275 -2.05 -18.23 -15.34
C TYR A 275 -2.89 -19.40 -15.86
N SER A 276 -2.22 -20.44 -16.40
CA SER A 276 -2.90 -21.63 -16.90
C SER A 276 -3.63 -22.44 -15.82
N LYS A 277 -3.21 -22.36 -14.56
CA LYS A 277 -3.82 -23.11 -13.45
C LYS A 277 -5.15 -22.53 -12.93
N PHE A 278 -5.48 -21.27 -13.25
CA PHE A 278 -6.60 -20.57 -12.61
C PHE A 278 -7.70 -20.06 -13.57
N SER A 279 -7.49 -20.09 -14.88
CA SER A 279 -8.36 -19.33 -15.79
C SER A 279 -9.56 -20.10 -16.36
N GLY A 280 -9.54 -21.41 -16.46
CA GLY A 280 -10.64 -22.18 -17.09
C GLY A 280 -11.11 -21.67 -18.47
N LEU A 281 -10.44 -20.63 -19.02
CA LEU A 281 -10.70 -20.04 -20.32
C LEU A 281 -9.76 -20.60 -21.36
N ASP A 282 -10.24 -20.69 -22.60
CA ASP A 282 -9.47 -21.13 -23.75
C ASP A 282 -8.14 -20.36 -23.84
N SER A 283 -7.09 -21.00 -23.33
CA SER A 283 -5.75 -20.45 -23.21
C SER A 283 -5.16 -20.02 -24.57
N LEU A 284 -5.64 -20.60 -25.67
CA LEU A 284 -5.15 -20.34 -27.03
C LEU A 284 -5.61 -18.97 -27.59
N TYR A 285 -6.85 -18.55 -27.34
CA TYR A 285 -7.34 -17.25 -27.83
C TYR A 285 -6.71 -16.10 -27.06
N LEU A 286 -6.65 -16.23 -25.74
CA LEU A 286 -5.99 -15.25 -24.86
C LEU A 286 -4.49 -15.15 -25.17
N ARG A 287 -3.86 -16.26 -25.53
CA ARG A 287 -2.46 -16.32 -25.92
C ARG A 287 -2.18 -15.53 -27.19
N LYS A 288 -3.01 -15.65 -28.24
CA LYS A 288 -2.80 -14.95 -29.52
C LYS A 288 -2.89 -13.42 -29.40
N VAL A 289 -3.87 -12.89 -28.66
CA VAL A 289 -4.05 -11.43 -28.51
C VAL A 289 -2.94 -10.84 -27.64
N ASN A 290 -2.56 -11.54 -26.57
CA ASN A 290 -1.47 -11.12 -25.70
C ASN A 290 -0.11 -11.21 -26.38
N ASP A 291 0.11 -12.19 -27.26
CA ASP A 291 1.38 -12.37 -27.99
C ASP A 291 1.71 -11.16 -28.86
N VAL A 292 0.71 -10.59 -29.55
CA VAL A 292 0.94 -9.38 -30.38
C VAL A 292 1.38 -8.20 -29.52
N ILE A 293 0.69 -7.95 -28.42
CA ILE A 293 1.00 -6.82 -27.53
C ILE A 293 2.35 -7.04 -26.84
N ILE A 294 2.62 -8.25 -26.37
CA ILE A 294 3.88 -8.61 -25.70
C ILE A 294 5.06 -8.45 -26.65
N ASN A 295 4.92 -8.93 -27.90
CA ASN A 295 5.98 -8.78 -28.92
C ASN A 295 6.22 -7.30 -29.25
N GLN A 296 5.16 -6.50 -29.33
CA GLN A 296 5.29 -5.06 -29.56
C GLN A 296 6.00 -4.36 -28.40
N ILE A 297 5.61 -4.67 -27.14
CA ILE A 297 6.27 -4.10 -25.96
C ILE A 297 7.74 -4.50 -25.92
N ASN A 298 8.04 -5.80 -26.12
CA ASN A 298 9.43 -6.29 -26.14
C ASN A 298 10.26 -5.60 -27.25
N SER A 299 9.70 -5.44 -28.44
CA SER A 299 10.37 -4.77 -29.54
C SER A 299 10.68 -3.30 -29.25
N ASN A 300 9.75 -2.57 -28.63
CA ASN A 300 9.92 -1.17 -28.27
C ASN A 300 11.05 -0.94 -27.23
N HIS A 301 11.34 -1.93 -26.40
CA HIS A 301 12.26 -1.79 -25.28
C HIS A 301 13.53 -2.65 -25.42
N LYS A 302 13.68 -3.42 -26.52
CA LYS A 302 14.75 -4.41 -26.71
C LYS A 302 16.15 -3.82 -26.52
N ASP A 303 16.48 -2.79 -27.27
CA ASP A 303 17.84 -2.23 -27.27
C ASP A 303 18.18 -1.62 -25.91
N PHE A 304 17.21 -0.97 -25.26
CA PHE A 304 17.41 -0.42 -23.93
C PHE A 304 17.55 -1.54 -22.88
N ALA A 305 16.73 -2.59 -22.95
CA ALA A 305 16.83 -3.74 -22.05
C ALA A 305 18.19 -4.46 -22.18
N GLU A 306 18.73 -4.56 -23.40
CA GLU A 306 20.06 -5.12 -23.63
C GLU A 306 21.17 -4.27 -22.99
N SER A 307 21.05 -2.95 -23.02
CA SER A 307 22.00 -2.03 -22.39
C SER A 307 22.03 -2.10 -20.86
N LEU A 308 21.06 -2.78 -20.24
CA LEU A 308 20.93 -2.92 -18.80
C LEU A 308 21.52 -4.24 -18.23
N LYS A 309 21.89 -5.21 -19.09
CA LYS A 309 22.22 -6.60 -18.67
C LYS A 309 23.37 -6.69 -17.68
N ASP A 310 24.41 -5.87 -17.86
CA ASP A 310 25.65 -5.95 -17.09
C ASP A 310 25.75 -4.90 -15.98
N LYS A 311 24.65 -4.20 -15.69
CA LYS A 311 24.61 -3.15 -14.67
C LYS A 311 24.30 -3.71 -13.30
N ASP A 312 25.01 -3.22 -12.29
CA ASP A 312 24.61 -3.45 -10.90
C ASP A 312 23.28 -2.78 -10.58
N ILE A 313 22.72 -3.06 -9.41
CA ILE A 313 21.39 -2.57 -9.01
C ILE A 313 21.28 -1.04 -8.98
N LEU A 314 22.37 -0.33 -8.64
CA LEU A 314 22.38 1.14 -8.56
C LEU A 314 22.50 1.77 -9.93
N GLU A 315 23.36 1.22 -10.79
CA GLU A 315 23.51 1.62 -12.18
C GLU A 315 22.25 1.31 -12.99
N TYR A 316 21.64 0.15 -12.75
CA TYR A 316 20.36 -0.25 -13.34
C TYR A 316 19.23 0.75 -13.00
N ASP A 317 19.04 1.04 -11.70
CA ASP A 317 18.03 1.99 -11.24
C ASP A 317 18.30 3.41 -11.78
N GLN A 318 19.58 3.82 -11.84
CA GLN A 318 19.95 5.14 -12.37
C GLN A 318 19.68 5.24 -13.87
N ALA A 319 20.07 4.27 -14.67
CA ALA A 319 19.82 4.25 -16.11
C ALA A 319 18.32 4.32 -16.43
N LEU A 320 17.49 3.60 -15.65
CA LEU A 320 16.04 3.65 -15.77
C LEU A 320 15.48 5.03 -15.41
N LYS A 321 15.99 5.68 -14.35
CA LYS A 321 15.60 7.04 -13.97
C LYS A 321 15.95 8.07 -15.03
N ASP A 322 17.17 8.01 -15.55
CA ASP A 322 17.65 8.94 -16.57
C ASP A 322 16.80 8.80 -17.86
N LYS A 323 16.51 7.56 -18.26
CA LYS A 323 15.62 7.32 -19.39
C LYS A 323 14.19 7.81 -19.13
N ALA A 324 13.68 7.60 -17.90
CA ALA A 324 12.36 8.09 -17.52
C ALA A 324 12.28 9.61 -17.56
N ILE A 325 13.28 10.32 -17.06
CA ILE A 325 13.34 11.79 -17.10
C ILE A 325 13.34 12.29 -18.53
N LEU A 326 14.16 11.68 -19.42
CA LEU A 326 14.18 12.01 -20.85
C LEU A 326 12.80 11.79 -21.48
N ASN A 327 12.13 10.68 -21.19
CA ASN A 327 10.80 10.40 -21.69
C ASN A 327 9.78 11.45 -21.20
N ILE A 328 9.81 11.84 -19.92
CA ILE A 328 8.91 12.84 -19.34
C ILE A 328 9.10 14.20 -20.05
N ILE A 329 10.34 14.61 -20.27
CA ILE A 329 10.65 15.87 -20.95
C ILE A 329 10.22 15.84 -22.40
N SER A 330 10.50 14.74 -23.11
CA SER A 330 10.22 14.60 -24.55
C SER A 330 8.73 14.32 -24.84
N TYR A 331 8.02 13.64 -23.92
CA TYR A 331 6.65 13.18 -24.11
C TYR A 331 5.75 13.46 -22.89
N PRO A 332 5.61 14.72 -22.43
CA PRO A 332 4.92 15.06 -21.18
C PRO A 332 3.43 14.65 -21.21
N ILE A 333 2.78 14.72 -22.36
CA ILE A 333 1.36 14.33 -22.52
C ILE A 333 1.19 12.82 -22.32
N SER A 334 2.09 12.00 -22.86
CA SER A 334 2.07 10.55 -22.67
C SER A 334 2.27 10.20 -21.21
N PHE A 335 3.17 10.88 -20.50
CA PHE A 335 3.38 10.69 -19.06
C PHE A 335 2.11 11.02 -18.25
N ILE A 336 1.46 12.16 -18.50
CA ILE A 336 0.21 12.53 -17.82
C ILE A 336 -0.89 11.52 -18.12
N LYS A 337 -1.05 11.08 -19.38
CA LYS A 337 -1.99 10.05 -19.77
C LYS A 337 -1.75 8.74 -19.02
N ASN A 338 -0.51 8.29 -18.95
CA ASN A 338 -0.14 7.07 -18.24
C ASN A 338 -0.37 7.19 -16.73
N TRP A 339 -0.12 8.35 -16.15
CA TRP A 339 -0.45 8.62 -14.73
C TRP A 339 -1.95 8.49 -14.46
N ILE A 340 -2.80 9.04 -15.34
CA ILE A 340 -4.27 8.90 -15.24
C ILE A 340 -4.68 7.43 -15.38
N LEU A 341 -4.10 6.69 -16.33
CA LEU A 341 -4.36 5.26 -16.51
C LEU A 341 -3.92 4.44 -15.27
N ASN A 342 -2.78 4.78 -14.68
CA ASN A 342 -2.32 4.16 -13.42
C ASN A 342 -3.27 4.47 -12.26
N THR A 343 -3.82 5.68 -12.20
CA THR A 343 -4.85 6.04 -11.21
C THR A 343 -6.11 5.20 -11.39
N GLY A 344 -6.55 4.97 -12.62
CA GLY A 344 -7.64 4.05 -12.93
C GLY A 344 -7.36 2.62 -12.48
N ARG A 345 -6.16 2.08 -12.77
CA ARG A 345 -5.74 0.75 -12.30
C ARG A 345 -5.70 0.64 -10.78
N LEU A 346 -5.19 1.66 -10.11
CA LEU A 346 -5.13 1.67 -8.65
C LEU A 346 -6.54 1.69 -8.02
N LEU A 347 -7.42 2.57 -8.51
CA LEU A 347 -8.73 2.81 -7.90
C LEU A 347 -9.81 1.82 -8.35
N VAL A 348 -9.80 1.42 -9.62
CA VAL A 348 -10.89 0.61 -10.22
C VAL A 348 -10.39 -0.72 -10.79
N GLY A 349 -9.08 -0.91 -10.95
CA GLY A 349 -8.48 -2.14 -11.49
C GLY A 349 -8.36 -2.18 -13.01
N ILE A 350 -8.70 -1.10 -13.72
CA ILE A 350 -8.64 -0.98 -15.18
C ILE A 350 -8.04 0.40 -15.56
N PRO A 351 -7.50 0.57 -16.78
CA PRO A 351 -7.28 -0.41 -17.86
C PRO A 351 -5.94 -1.16 -17.71
N HIS A 352 -5.78 -2.27 -18.43
CA HIS A 352 -4.52 -3.00 -18.53
C HIS A 352 -4.05 -3.12 -19.98
N ALA A 353 -2.72 -3.04 -20.19
CA ALA A 353 -2.10 -3.20 -21.51
C ALA A 353 -2.25 -4.64 -22.02
N ILE A 354 -2.14 -5.62 -21.13
CA ILE A 354 -2.31 -7.03 -21.43
C ILE A 354 -3.65 -7.47 -20.86
N TYR A 355 -4.55 -7.89 -21.75
CA TYR A 355 -5.87 -8.40 -21.37
C TYR A 355 -5.73 -9.65 -20.49
N ASN A 356 -6.50 -9.71 -19.41
CA ASN A 356 -6.54 -10.84 -18.49
C ASN A 356 -5.26 -11.11 -17.69
N LYS A 357 -4.79 -10.11 -16.96
CA LYS A 357 -3.85 -10.39 -15.86
C LYS A 357 -4.59 -11.08 -14.71
N PRO A 358 -4.38 -12.41 -14.52
CA PRO A 358 -4.93 -13.08 -13.34
C PRO A 358 -4.17 -12.67 -12.08
N PRO A 359 -4.64 -13.08 -10.90
CA PRO A 359 -4.82 -14.53 -10.62
C PRO A 359 -6.25 -15.05 -10.67
N PHE A 360 -7.21 -14.30 -11.15
CA PHE A 360 -8.62 -14.67 -10.98
C PHE A 360 -9.38 -14.62 -12.29
N SER A 361 -10.47 -15.39 -12.36
CA SER A 361 -11.36 -15.44 -13.52
C SER A 361 -11.87 -14.06 -13.94
N PRO A 362 -12.29 -13.84 -15.20
CA PRO A 362 -12.91 -12.60 -15.66
C PRO A 362 -14.06 -12.13 -14.77
N HIS A 363 -14.84 -13.05 -14.22
CA HIS A 363 -15.93 -12.76 -13.29
C HIS A 363 -15.40 -12.14 -11.98
N PHE A 364 -14.28 -12.62 -11.47
CA PHE A 364 -13.68 -12.07 -10.27
C PHE A 364 -13.12 -10.65 -10.51
N ASN A 365 -12.52 -10.41 -11.67
CA ASN A 365 -12.07 -9.07 -12.04
C ASN A 365 -13.25 -8.10 -12.17
N LEU A 366 -14.37 -8.55 -12.75
CA LEU A 366 -15.60 -7.75 -12.84
C LEU A 366 -16.15 -7.40 -11.45
N ILE A 367 -16.29 -8.39 -10.57
CA ILE A 367 -16.75 -8.18 -9.19
C ILE A 367 -15.84 -7.19 -8.46
N ASN A 368 -14.53 -7.35 -8.61
CA ASN A 368 -13.57 -6.44 -8.00
C ASN A 368 -13.66 -5.01 -8.56
N THR A 369 -13.86 -4.86 -9.86
CA THR A 369 -14.06 -3.54 -10.50
C THR A 369 -15.35 -2.89 -10.01
N ILE A 370 -16.45 -3.63 -9.94
CA ILE A 370 -17.75 -3.13 -9.41
C ILE A 370 -17.60 -2.68 -7.95
N LYS A 371 -16.99 -3.52 -7.10
CA LYS A 371 -16.72 -3.22 -5.70
C LYS A 371 -15.92 -1.91 -5.57
N SER A 372 -14.85 -1.80 -6.32
CA SER A 372 -13.92 -0.67 -6.23
C SER A 372 -14.53 0.62 -6.77
N SER A 373 -15.32 0.54 -7.83
CA SER A 373 -16.10 1.66 -8.36
C SER A 373 -17.14 2.15 -7.35
N PHE A 374 -17.80 1.22 -6.66
CA PHE A 374 -18.74 1.56 -5.58
C PHE A 374 -18.05 2.24 -4.38
N LEU A 375 -16.88 1.73 -3.97
CA LEU A 375 -16.09 2.37 -2.92
C LEU A 375 -15.63 3.77 -3.31
N LEU A 376 -15.17 3.94 -4.54
CA LEU A 376 -14.77 5.25 -5.06
C LEU A 376 -15.95 6.22 -5.09
N PHE A 377 -17.13 5.76 -5.54
CA PHE A 377 -18.35 6.55 -5.49
C PHE A 377 -18.70 6.98 -4.06
N LEU A 378 -18.68 6.05 -3.10
CA LEU A 378 -18.92 6.37 -1.69
C LEU A 378 -17.89 7.36 -1.13
N LEU A 379 -16.62 7.22 -1.51
CA LEU A 379 -15.56 8.15 -1.11
C LEU A 379 -15.82 9.55 -1.66
N ILE A 380 -16.12 9.68 -2.96
CA ILE A 380 -16.44 10.98 -3.60
C ILE A 380 -17.64 11.62 -2.94
N VAL A 381 -18.73 10.88 -2.73
CA VAL A 381 -19.93 11.38 -2.03
C VAL A 381 -19.58 11.84 -0.62
N SER A 382 -18.77 11.06 0.11
CA SER A 382 -18.35 11.39 1.48
C SER A 382 -17.49 12.64 1.54
N LEU A 383 -16.58 12.82 0.59
CA LEU A 383 -15.76 14.03 0.46
C LEU A 383 -16.63 15.24 0.12
N PHE A 384 -17.55 15.11 -0.83
CA PHE A 384 -18.49 16.18 -1.19
C PHE A 384 -19.36 16.61 0.02
N LEU A 385 -19.90 15.65 0.75
CA LEU A 385 -20.69 15.92 1.96
C LEU A 385 -19.86 16.59 3.06
N SER A 386 -18.60 16.18 3.22
CA SER A 386 -17.68 16.79 4.18
C SER A 386 -17.35 18.24 3.82
N LEU A 387 -17.11 18.53 2.54
CA LEU A 387 -16.89 19.88 2.02
C LEU A 387 -18.13 20.76 2.23
N ARG A 388 -19.30 20.29 1.79
CA ARG A 388 -20.57 21.04 1.87
C ARG A 388 -20.94 21.42 3.31
N ASN A 389 -20.69 20.54 4.27
CA ASN A 389 -21.08 20.71 5.65
C ASN A 389 -19.98 21.29 6.55
N LYS A 390 -18.85 21.76 5.98
CA LYS A 390 -17.69 22.32 6.69
C LYS A 390 -17.07 21.37 7.73
N TRP A 391 -17.27 20.04 7.58
CA TRP A 391 -16.77 19.04 8.55
C TRP A 391 -15.30 18.66 8.37
N ILE A 392 -14.67 19.22 7.37
CA ILE A 392 -13.20 19.18 7.22
C ILE A 392 -12.51 19.88 8.42
N GLU A 393 -13.28 20.47 9.34
CA GLU A 393 -12.76 21.10 10.56
C GLU A 393 -12.15 20.11 11.56
N THR A 394 -12.44 18.78 11.48
CA THR A 394 -11.71 17.85 12.33
C THR A 394 -10.31 17.61 11.76
N GLN A 395 -9.28 17.99 12.52
CA GLN A 395 -7.88 17.91 12.10
C GLN A 395 -7.49 16.49 11.63
N LEU A 396 -8.08 15.46 12.26
CA LEU A 396 -7.83 14.07 11.84
C LEU A 396 -8.41 13.76 10.45
N LEU A 397 -9.67 14.15 10.18
CA LEU A 397 -10.31 13.87 8.90
C LEU A 397 -9.55 14.54 7.75
N THR A 398 -9.21 15.83 7.92
CA THR A 398 -8.42 16.58 6.93
C THR A 398 -7.05 15.94 6.71
N SER A 399 -6.36 15.56 7.78
CA SER A 399 -5.05 14.89 7.68
C SER A 399 -5.15 13.55 6.98
N THR A 400 -6.19 12.76 7.27
CA THR A 400 -6.44 11.46 6.65
C THR A 400 -6.71 11.62 5.15
N ILE A 401 -7.51 12.61 4.76
CA ILE A 401 -7.78 12.93 3.36
C ILE A 401 -6.48 13.36 2.65
N LEU A 402 -5.68 14.23 3.27
CA LEU A 402 -4.41 14.70 2.70
C LEU A 402 -3.43 13.55 2.50
N ILE A 403 -3.23 12.69 3.50
CA ILE A 403 -2.37 11.51 3.41
C ILE A 403 -2.85 10.59 2.28
N LEU A 404 -4.18 10.36 2.19
CA LEU A 404 -4.76 9.51 1.15
C LEU A 404 -4.53 10.09 -0.26
N ILE A 405 -4.78 11.38 -0.47
CA ILE A 405 -4.59 12.04 -1.78
C ILE A 405 -3.12 11.97 -2.21
N ILE A 406 -2.18 12.30 -1.30
CA ILE A 406 -0.75 12.25 -1.61
C ILE A 406 -0.31 10.82 -1.90
N TYR A 407 -0.80 9.84 -1.11
CA TYR A 407 -0.51 8.43 -1.35
C TYR A 407 -1.02 7.97 -2.72
N LEU A 408 -2.28 8.25 -3.04
CA LEU A 408 -2.89 7.86 -4.32
C LEU A 408 -2.17 8.51 -5.50
N GLY A 409 -1.90 9.81 -5.42
CA GLY A 409 -1.16 10.54 -6.46
C GLY A 409 0.25 10.01 -6.65
N GLY A 410 0.99 9.83 -5.56
CA GLY A 410 2.36 9.30 -5.60
C GLY A 410 2.43 7.83 -6.04
N GLN A 411 1.52 6.98 -5.57
CA GLN A 411 1.47 5.58 -5.99
C GLN A 411 1.11 5.43 -7.47
N SER A 412 0.28 6.32 -8.02
CA SER A 412 -0.09 6.32 -9.43
C SER A 412 1.01 6.84 -10.36
N LEU A 413 1.96 7.65 -9.85
CA LEU A 413 3.18 8.03 -10.58
C LEU A 413 4.12 6.84 -10.80
N LEU A 414 3.97 5.82 -9.99
CA LEU A 414 4.70 4.56 -10.12
C LEU A 414 3.83 3.58 -10.92
N ALA A 415 4.41 2.83 -11.85
CA ALA A 415 3.66 1.91 -12.69
C ALA A 415 2.86 0.89 -11.85
N VAL A 416 1.54 1.00 -11.87
CA VAL A 416 0.64 0.19 -11.05
C VAL A 416 0.25 -1.08 -11.79
N GLN A 417 0.45 -2.24 -11.15
CA GLN A 417 0.03 -3.54 -11.69
C GLN A 417 -1.34 -4.02 -11.20
N SER A 418 -1.72 -3.62 -9.98
CA SER A 418 -2.94 -4.13 -9.36
C SER A 418 -3.42 -3.25 -8.21
N GLN A 419 -4.68 -3.44 -7.83
CA GLN A 419 -5.29 -2.82 -6.66
C GLN A 419 -4.68 -3.27 -5.31
N ARG A 420 -3.75 -4.24 -5.31
CA ARG A 420 -3.01 -4.63 -4.11
C ARG A 420 -2.41 -3.42 -3.39
N PHE A 421 -1.94 -2.44 -4.15
CA PHE A 421 -1.36 -1.21 -3.60
C PHE A 421 -2.38 -0.30 -2.92
N LEU A 422 -3.69 -0.54 -3.09
CA LEU A 422 -4.74 0.19 -2.37
C LEU A 422 -5.02 -0.42 -0.97
N LEU A 423 -4.72 -1.71 -0.76
CA LEU A 423 -4.99 -2.42 0.49
C LEU A 423 -4.46 -1.69 1.74
N PRO A 424 -3.22 -1.17 1.76
CA PRO A 424 -2.69 -0.47 2.93
C PRO A 424 -3.49 0.75 3.35
N VAL A 425 -4.19 1.41 2.43
CA VAL A 425 -4.93 2.66 2.69
C VAL A 425 -6.44 2.46 2.77
N TYR A 426 -6.96 1.25 2.63
CA TYR A 426 -8.39 0.99 2.88
C TYR A 426 -8.86 1.47 4.26
N PRO A 427 -8.08 1.34 5.36
CA PRO A 427 -8.49 1.93 6.63
C PRO A 427 -8.75 3.43 6.55
N LEU A 428 -7.95 4.19 5.78
CA LEU A 428 -8.17 5.63 5.57
C LEU A 428 -9.49 5.88 4.82
N ILE A 429 -9.73 5.11 3.74
CA ILE A 429 -10.94 5.24 2.91
C ILE A 429 -12.19 4.94 3.74
N ILE A 430 -12.21 3.81 4.46
CA ILE A 430 -13.37 3.42 5.28
C ILE A 430 -13.58 4.38 6.46
N PHE A 431 -12.51 4.91 7.05
CA PHE A 431 -12.59 5.94 8.08
C PHE A 431 -13.28 7.21 7.55
N ILE A 432 -12.84 7.73 6.41
CA ILE A 432 -13.41 8.93 5.76
C ILE A 432 -14.89 8.72 5.47
N ILE A 433 -15.25 7.60 4.82
CA ILE A 433 -16.63 7.26 4.48
C ILE A 433 -17.51 7.18 5.74
N SER A 434 -17.05 6.41 6.74
CA SER A 434 -17.84 6.14 7.95
C SER A 434 -18.12 7.39 8.77
N VAL A 435 -17.13 8.25 8.98
CA VAL A 435 -17.24 9.48 9.76
C VAL A 435 -18.09 10.50 9.01
N SER A 436 -17.85 10.70 7.72
CA SER A 436 -18.55 11.68 6.90
C SER A 436 -20.04 11.35 6.76
N LEU A 437 -20.39 10.10 6.50
CA LEU A 437 -21.80 9.68 6.39
C LEU A 437 -22.53 9.76 7.72
N HIS A 438 -21.87 9.38 8.83
CA HIS A 438 -22.49 9.45 10.16
C HIS A 438 -22.86 10.87 10.55
N ASN A 439 -21.91 11.77 10.40
CA ASN A 439 -22.12 13.18 10.72
C ASN A 439 -23.26 13.80 9.89
N ASN A 440 -23.35 13.43 8.61
CA ASN A 440 -24.42 13.93 7.74
C ASN A 440 -25.83 13.48 8.18
N LEU A 441 -25.94 12.25 8.68
CA LEU A 441 -27.20 11.72 9.22
C LEU A 441 -27.65 12.48 10.48
N ILE A 442 -26.72 12.85 11.38
CA ILE A 442 -27.04 13.63 12.59
C ILE A 442 -27.58 15.02 12.23
N LEU A 443 -26.96 15.71 11.26
CA LEU A 443 -27.46 17.04 10.85
C LEU A 443 -28.86 17.00 10.28
N LYS A 444 -29.21 15.95 9.54
CA LYS A 444 -30.57 15.79 9.03
C LYS A 444 -31.58 15.51 10.12
N SER A 445 -31.19 14.78 11.18
CA SER A 445 -32.09 14.53 12.33
C SER A 445 -32.33 15.73 13.19
N ASN A 446 -31.36 16.66 13.31
CA ASN A 446 -31.46 17.87 14.08
C ASN A 446 -32.19 19.04 13.34
N LYS A 447 -32.49 18.86 12.04
CA LYS A 447 -33.25 19.82 11.23
C LYS A 447 -34.72 19.44 11.06
N LYS A 448 -35.12 18.27 11.50
CA LYS A 448 -36.49 17.82 11.63
C LYS A 448 -36.97 18.00 13.08
#